data_f549fdeaf4c889a32b9d985236c21deb
#
_entry.id   f549fdeaf4c889a32b9d985236c21deb
#
_cell.length_a   1.000
_cell.length_b   1.000
_cell.length_c   1.000
_cell.angle_alpha   90.00
_cell.angle_beta   90.00
_cell.angle_gamma   90.00
#
_symmetry.space_group_name_H-M   'P 1'
#
loop_
_entity.id
_entity.type
_entity.pdbx_description
1 polymer ?
#
loop_
_entity_poly.entity_id
_entity_poly.type
_entity_poly.pdbx_seq_one_letter_code
_entity_poly.pdbx_strand_id
1 'polypeptide(L)'
;MTPNKKIFVVLAASLILAGCQDLGTAPEVFTTPPSNPPPTQGTLTFSANILPILQQYGCTGCHGGSGGLFVGSVNQLIQGGLHGAAIVPGNGAGSNIIKKLSPNPPFGDRMPEGGPYLPDSTIQVIKTWIDQGAKP
;
A
#
# COMPACT_ATOMS: atom_id res chain seq x y z
N MET A 1 -46.87 -16.76 60.23
CA MET A 1 -48.27 -16.54 59.85
C MET A 1 -48.32 -16.49 58.31
N THR A 2 -48.84 -17.55 57.78
CA THR A 2 -49.28 -17.76 56.39
C THR A 2 -50.55 -16.96 56.16
N PRO A 3 -51.20 -16.97 54.97
CA PRO A 3 -50.89 -17.51 53.62
C PRO A 3 -51.50 -16.69 52.49
N ASN A 4 -51.44 -17.29 51.28
CA ASN A 4 -52.45 -17.25 50.19
C ASN A 4 -52.22 -16.27 49.07
N LYS A 5 -52.46 -16.54 47.88
CA LYS A 5 -53.11 -17.62 47.05
C LYS A 5 -52.79 -17.31 45.58
N LYS A 6 -52.39 -18.28 44.88
CA LYS A 6 -52.86 -18.75 43.57
C LYS A 6 -53.75 -17.78 42.79
N ILE A 7 -53.35 -17.49 41.56
CA ILE A 7 -54.24 -17.60 40.42
C ILE A 7 -53.40 -18.00 39.21
N PHE A 8 -53.73 -19.16 38.71
CA PHE A 8 -53.41 -19.63 37.37
C PHE A 8 -54.23 -18.83 36.35
N VAL A 9 -53.61 -18.29 35.33
CA VAL A 9 -54.30 -18.06 34.07
C VAL A 9 -53.39 -18.58 32.95
N VAL A 10 -53.83 -19.69 32.42
CA VAL A 10 -53.40 -20.25 31.16
C VAL A 10 -54.23 -19.56 30.10
N LEU A 11 -53.57 -18.95 29.15
CA LEU A 11 -54.22 -18.71 27.84
C LEU A 11 -53.16 -18.64 26.72
N ALA A 12 -53.16 -19.70 26.00
CA ALA A 12 -53.28 -19.79 24.53
C ALA A 12 -52.21 -19.13 23.67
N ALA A 13 -51.53 -20.02 23.07
CA ALA A 13 -50.85 -19.99 21.77
C ALA A 13 -51.29 -18.88 20.81
N SER A 14 -50.31 -18.16 20.31
CA SER A 14 -50.32 -17.63 18.96
C SER A 14 -48.94 -17.72 18.38
N LEU A 15 -48.74 -18.71 17.58
CA LEU A 15 -47.60 -18.93 16.74
C LEU A 15 -47.64 -17.89 15.61
N ILE A 16 -46.86 -16.85 15.72
CA ILE A 16 -46.60 -15.97 14.59
C ILE A 16 -45.17 -16.28 14.14
N LEU A 17 -45.10 -17.08 13.05
CA LEU A 17 -43.90 -17.14 12.22
C LEU A 17 -43.75 -15.78 11.53
N ALA A 18 -43.03 -14.86 12.14
CA ALA A 18 -42.46 -13.73 11.44
C ALA A 18 -41.11 -14.20 10.88
N GLY A 19 -41.09 -14.47 9.60
CA GLY A 19 -39.85 -14.72 8.87
C GLY A 19 -38.92 -13.53 9.07
N CYS A 20 -37.77 -13.81 9.68
CA CYS A 20 -36.64 -12.89 9.56
C CYS A 20 -36.24 -12.85 8.08
N GLN A 21 -36.68 -11.79 7.41
CA GLN A 21 -36.03 -11.41 6.17
C GLN A 21 -34.65 -10.93 6.58
N ASP A 22 -33.68 -11.77 6.30
CA ASP A 22 -32.28 -11.42 6.27
C ASP A 22 -32.13 -10.29 5.25
N LEU A 23 -32.19 -9.05 5.73
CA LEU A 23 -31.72 -7.90 4.97
C LEU A 23 -30.23 -8.11 4.84
N GLY A 24 -29.84 -8.78 3.75
CA GLY A 24 -28.47 -8.97 3.37
C GLY A 24 -27.72 -7.66 3.47
N THR A 25 -26.99 -7.51 4.56
CA THR A 25 -25.92 -6.54 4.64
C THR A 25 -24.98 -6.89 3.51
N ALA A 26 -25.02 -6.06 2.47
CA ALA A 26 -24.04 -6.18 1.39
C ALA A 26 -22.66 -6.27 2.03
N PRO A 27 -21.82 -7.23 1.65
CA PRO A 27 -20.47 -7.26 2.18
C PRO A 27 -19.83 -5.92 1.86
N GLU A 28 -19.41 -5.24 2.93
CA GLU A 28 -18.52 -4.10 2.80
C GLU A 28 -17.42 -4.53 1.83
N VAL A 29 -17.45 -3.94 0.65
CA VAL A 29 -16.36 -4.09 -0.30
C VAL A 29 -15.17 -3.42 0.37
N PHE A 30 -14.36 -4.20 1.07
CA PHE A 30 -13.00 -3.81 1.37
C PHE A 30 -12.38 -3.48 0.02
N THR A 31 -12.34 -2.21 -0.30
CA THR A 31 -11.49 -1.73 -1.38
C THR A 31 -10.07 -2.00 -0.91
N THR A 32 -9.58 -3.20 -1.22
CA THR A 32 -8.16 -3.47 -1.24
C THR A 32 -7.50 -2.31 -1.98
N PRO A 33 -6.47 -1.67 -1.40
CA PRO A 33 -5.71 -0.68 -2.14
C PRO A 33 -5.33 -1.32 -3.48
N PRO A 34 -5.41 -0.58 -4.60
CA PRO A 34 -5.23 -1.16 -5.92
C PRO A 34 -3.93 -1.94 -5.94
N SER A 35 -4.04 -3.27 -5.98
CA SER A 35 -2.92 -4.15 -6.26
C SER A 35 -2.47 -3.80 -7.66
N ASN A 36 -1.37 -3.07 -7.75
CA ASN A 36 -0.74 -2.78 -9.03
C ASN A 36 -0.53 -4.13 -9.73
N PRO A 37 -1.16 -4.42 -10.86
CA PRO A 37 -0.99 -5.70 -11.53
C PRO A 37 0.51 -5.90 -11.82
N PRO A 38 1.03 -7.14 -11.75
CA PRO A 38 2.40 -7.40 -12.15
C PRO A 38 2.60 -6.89 -13.57
N PRO A 39 3.73 -6.23 -13.88
CA PRO A 39 3.93 -5.59 -15.15
C PRO A 39 3.82 -6.61 -16.27
N THR A 40 2.79 -6.48 -17.10
CA THR A 40 2.82 -7.05 -18.44
C THR A 40 4.13 -6.60 -19.08
N GLN A 41 4.83 -7.48 -19.79
CA GLN A 41 6.20 -7.29 -20.31
C GLN A 41 6.33 -6.11 -21.31
N GLY A 42 5.81 -4.95 -20.92
CA GLY A 42 5.96 -3.68 -21.63
C GLY A 42 7.12 -2.87 -21.08
N THR A 43 7.59 -1.92 -21.82
CA THR A 43 8.58 -0.94 -21.38
C THR A 43 7.95 -0.08 -20.27
N LEU A 44 8.51 -0.15 -19.06
CA LEU A 44 8.08 0.71 -17.96
C LEU A 44 8.65 2.11 -18.16
N THR A 45 7.83 3.13 -17.83
CA THR A 45 8.25 4.54 -17.85
C THR A 45 8.07 5.18 -16.49
N PHE A 46 8.85 6.22 -16.24
CA PHE A 46 8.75 6.98 -14.99
C PHE A 46 7.36 7.58 -14.82
N SER A 47 6.89 8.30 -15.85
CA SER A 47 5.63 9.06 -15.77
C SER A 47 4.41 8.17 -15.61
N ALA A 48 4.34 7.04 -16.30
CA ALA A 48 3.17 6.17 -16.28
C ALA A 48 3.19 5.13 -15.15
N ASN A 49 4.36 4.66 -14.74
CA ASN A 49 4.48 3.52 -13.84
C ASN A 49 5.12 3.85 -12.50
N ILE A 50 6.15 4.69 -12.48
CA ILE A 50 6.96 4.90 -11.27
C ILE A 50 6.49 6.10 -10.45
N LEU A 51 6.24 7.24 -11.10
CA LEU A 51 5.78 8.43 -10.41
C LEU A 51 4.48 8.21 -9.61
N PRO A 52 3.47 7.49 -10.14
CA PRO A 52 2.29 7.14 -9.34
C PRO A 52 2.62 6.33 -8.08
N ILE A 53 3.55 5.39 -8.16
CA ILE A 53 4.02 4.62 -6.99
C ILE A 53 4.66 5.56 -5.98
N LEU A 54 5.59 6.43 -6.40
CA LEU A 54 6.26 7.36 -5.51
C LEU A 54 5.29 8.33 -4.81
N GLN A 55 4.24 8.75 -5.51
CA GLN A 55 3.17 9.59 -4.96
C GLN A 55 2.31 8.82 -3.96
N GLN A 56 1.87 7.62 -4.32
CA GLN A 56 1.03 6.75 -3.49
C GLN A 56 1.68 6.45 -2.13
N TYR A 57 2.99 6.22 -2.13
CA TYR A 57 3.73 5.92 -0.90
C TYR A 57 4.36 7.17 -0.24
N GLY A 58 3.92 8.37 -0.65
CA GLY A 58 4.28 9.63 0.00
C GLY A 58 5.73 10.08 -0.22
N CYS A 59 6.48 9.44 -1.12
CA CYS A 59 7.89 9.77 -1.36
C CYS A 59 8.08 11.23 -1.75
N THR A 60 7.20 11.75 -2.62
CA THR A 60 7.26 13.14 -3.11
C THR A 60 6.98 14.18 -2.03
N GLY A 61 6.25 13.80 -0.96
CA GLY A 61 5.94 14.70 0.15
C GLY A 61 7.16 15.02 1.00
N CYS A 62 8.05 14.05 1.21
CA CYS A 62 9.28 14.23 1.97
C CYS A 62 10.48 14.54 1.05
N HIS A 63 10.62 13.81 -0.07
CA HIS A 63 11.74 13.97 -1.00
C HIS A 63 11.48 15.05 -2.06
N GLY A 64 11.00 16.20 -1.61
CA GLY A 64 11.11 17.51 -2.29
C GLY A 64 12.32 18.29 -1.81
N GLY A 65 13.38 17.60 -1.32
CA GLY A 65 14.62 18.19 -0.82
C GLY A 65 15.20 17.57 0.44
N SER A 66 14.44 16.76 1.20
CA SER A 66 14.98 16.06 2.38
C SER A 66 16.13 15.14 1.98
N GLY A 67 17.25 15.22 2.70
CA GLY A 67 18.48 14.50 2.36
C GLY A 67 19.11 14.95 1.03
N GLY A 68 18.75 16.13 0.52
CA GLY A 68 19.18 16.63 -0.78
C GLY A 68 18.57 15.87 -1.97
N LEU A 69 17.61 14.95 -1.71
CA LEU A 69 16.99 14.11 -2.73
C LEU A 69 15.68 14.72 -3.23
N PHE A 70 15.56 14.77 -4.54
CA PHE A 70 14.31 15.07 -5.24
C PHE A 70 13.88 13.85 -6.07
N VAL A 71 12.59 13.54 -6.07
CA VAL A 71 12.07 12.32 -6.73
C VAL A 71 11.02 12.62 -7.83
N GLY A 72 10.93 13.87 -8.25
CA GLY A 72 9.95 14.32 -9.24
C GLY A 72 10.29 14.00 -10.69
N SER A 73 11.53 13.59 -10.98
CA SER A 73 11.97 13.24 -12.34
C SER A 73 13.11 12.22 -12.32
N VAL A 74 13.32 11.57 -13.48
CA VAL A 74 14.43 10.63 -13.68
C VAL A 74 15.79 11.31 -13.44
N ASN A 75 15.97 12.51 -13.96
CA ASN A 75 17.22 13.26 -13.80
C ASN A 75 17.52 13.54 -12.32
N GLN A 76 16.51 13.90 -11.54
CA GLN A 76 16.65 14.12 -10.10
C GLN A 76 17.04 12.84 -9.36
N LEU A 77 16.47 11.70 -9.73
CA LEU A 77 16.82 10.41 -9.16
C LEU A 77 18.25 9.99 -9.54
N ILE A 78 18.70 10.28 -10.75
CA ILE A 78 20.10 10.04 -11.19
C ILE A 78 21.06 10.99 -10.45
N GLN A 79 20.70 12.25 -10.26
CA GLN A 79 21.45 13.21 -9.47
C GLN A 79 21.59 12.73 -8.02
N GLY A 80 20.49 12.22 -7.47
CA GLY A 80 20.43 11.68 -6.10
C GLY A 80 20.49 12.77 -5.03
N GLY A 81 21.03 12.42 -3.87
CA GLY A 81 21.14 13.28 -2.70
C GLY A 81 22.45 13.07 -1.95
N LEU A 82 22.45 13.28 -0.64
CA LEU A 82 23.65 13.21 0.22
C LEU A 82 24.40 11.87 0.14
N HIS A 83 23.71 10.79 -0.21
CA HIS A 83 24.28 9.44 -0.34
C HIS A 83 24.54 9.03 -1.80
N GLY A 84 24.60 10.00 -2.72
CA GLY A 84 24.80 9.76 -4.15
C GLY A 84 23.53 9.47 -4.91
N ALA A 85 23.67 8.91 -6.11
CA ALA A 85 22.58 8.63 -7.00
C ALA A 85 21.52 7.72 -6.36
N ALA A 86 20.25 8.09 -6.48
CA ALA A 86 19.14 7.25 -6.02
C ALA A 86 18.93 6.07 -6.97
N ILE A 87 19.13 6.29 -8.27
CA ILE A 87 19.08 5.24 -9.29
C ILE A 87 20.34 5.24 -10.16
N VAL A 88 20.73 4.07 -10.60
CA VAL A 88 21.75 3.83 -11.62
C VAL A 88 21.06 3.09 -12.77
N PRO A 89 20.74 3.75 -13.90
CA PRO A 89 20.06 3.10 -15.02
C PRO A 89 20.78 1.83 -15.46
N GLY A 90 20.02 0.74 -15.65
CA GLY A 90 20.56 -0.59 -15.97
C GLY A 90 21.05 -1.38 -14.74
N ASN A 91 21.02 -0.81 -13.53
CA ASN A 91 21.49 -1.49 -12.31
C ASN A 91 20.50 -1.27 -11.16
N GLY A 92 19.37 -1.94 -11.22
CA GLY A 92 18.32 -1.85 -10.17
C GLY A 92 18.84 -2.29 -8.81
N ALA A 93 19.48 -3.45 -8.72
CA ALA A 93 19.99 -3.98 -7.46
C ALA A 93 21.05 -3.07 -6.81
N GLY A 94 21.87 -2.39 -7.63
CA GLY A 94 22.87 -1.45 -7.16
C GLY A 94 22.31 -0.07 -6.78
N SER A 95 21.08 0.23 -7.17
CA SER A 95 20.45 1.53 -6.95
C SER A 95 20.05 1.75 -5.49
N ASN A 96 20.35 2.94 -4.96
CA ASN A 96 20.09 3.28 -3.56
C ASN A 96 18.60 3.22 -3.22
N ILE A 97 17.71 3.59 -4.14
CA ILE A 97 16.27 3.51 -3.91
C ILE A 97 15.83 2.09 -3.57
N ILE A 98 16.32 1.08 -4.31
CA ILE A 98 15.97 -0.33 -4.04
C ILE A 98 16.52 -0.78 -2.68
N LYS A 99 17.75 -0.42 -2.37
CA LYS A 99 18.36 -0.72 -1.06
C LYS A 99 17.60 -0.06 0.09
N LYS A 100 17.13 1.17 -0.10
CA LYS A 100 16.38 1.92 0.92
C LYS A 100 14.97 1.39 1.13
N LEU A 101 14.35 0.84 0.10
CA LEU A 101 13.02 0.20 0.18
C LEU A 101 13.09 -1.21 0.77
N SER A 102 14.23 -1.88 0.67
CA SER A 102 14.46 -3.23 1.16
C SER A 102 14.71 -3.26 2.68
N PRO A 103 14.51 -4.41 3.35
CA PRO A 103 14.95 -4.59 4.74
C PRO A 103 16.45 -4.35 4.89
N ASN A 104 16.87 -3.82 6.05
CA ASN A 104 18.28 -3.57 6.39
C ASN A 104 19.03 -2.70 5.36
N PRO A 105 18.60 -1.44 5.15
CA PRO A 105 19.27 -0.56 4.21
C PRO A 105 20.70 -0.24 4.66
N PRO A 106 21.62 0.07 3.74
CA PRO A 106 23.04 0.30 4.05
C PRO A 106 23.31 1.61 4.83
N PHE A 107 22.32 2.49 4.95
CA PHE A 107 22.38 3.75 5.70
C PHE A 107 20.98 4.20 6.11
N GLY A 108 20.88 4.82 7.30
CA GLY A 108 19.62 5.33 7.86
C GLY A 108 18.49 4.29 7.87
N ASP A 109 17.27 4.76 8.09
CA ASP A 109 16.10 3.88 8.23
C ASP A 109 15.54 3.41 6.89
N ARG A 110 14.80 2.28 6.94
CA ARG A 110 14.06 1.78 5.77
C ARG A 110 13.00 2.79 5.36
N MET A 111 12.82 2.97 4.05
CA MET A 111 11.79 3.86 3.50
C MET A 111 10.52 3.10 3.08
N PRO A 112 9.35 3.75 3.17
CA PRO A 112 9.07 5.02 3.85
C PRO A 112 9.36 4.93 5.35
N GLU A 113 9.95 6.00 5.93
CA GLU A 113 10.24 6.03 7.36
C GLU A 113 8.96 5.84 8.18
N GLY A 114 8.98 4.89 9.12
CA GLY A 114 7.80 4.51 9.90
C GLY A 114 6.75 3.69 9.15
N GLY A 115 6.92 3.42 7.86
CA GLY A 115 5.97 2.65 7.03
C GLY A 115 4.69 3.41 6.64
N PRO A 116 3.71 2.75 6.04
CA PRO A 116 3.76 1.34 5.63
C PRO A 116 4.80 1.09 4.53
N TYR A 117 5.51 -0.03 4.63
CA TYR A 117 6.52 -0.39 3.62
C TYR A 117 5.88 -0.89 2.32
N LEU A 118 6.58 -0.67 1.21
CA LEU A 118 6.15 -1.16 -0.08
C LEU A 118 6.18 -2.69 -0.11
N PRO A 119 5.17 -3.34 -0.71
CA PRO A 119 5.22 -4.77 -1.03
C PRO A 119 6.40 -5.09 -1.96
N ASP A 120 6.96 -6.29 -1.83
CA ASP A 120 8.08 -6.74 -2.66
C ASP A 120 7.76 -6.69 -4.17
N SER A 121 6.50 -6.98 -4.54
CA SER A 121 6.03 -6.84 -5.93
C SER A 121 6.17 -5.41 -6.46
N THR A 122 5.85 -4.42 -5.65
CA THR A 122 5.97 -3.00 -6.02
C THR A 122 7.44 -2.58 -6.11
N ILE A 123 8.28 -3.04 -5.18
CA ILE A 123 9.73 -2.82 -5.22
C ILE A 123 10.32 -3.44 -6.51
N GLN A 124 9.84 -4.61 -6.89
CA GLN A 124 10.27 -5.28 -8.11
C GLN A 124 9.88 -4.50 -9.39
N VAL A 125 8.73 -3.82 -9.41
CA VAL A 125 8.37 -2.93 -10.54
C VAL A 125 9.40 -1.81 -10.69
N ILE A 126 9.75 -1.14 -9.59
CA ILE A 126 10.74 -0.06 -9.62
C ILE A 126 12.10 -0.61 -10.06
N LYS A 127 12.51 -1.77 -9.53
CA LYS A 127 13.75 -2.42 -9.92
C LYS A 127 13.78 -2.75 -11.41
N THR A 128 12.72 -3.34 -11.94
CA THR A 128 12.61 -3.70 -13.35
C THR A 128 12.70 -2.47 -14.26
N TRP A 129 12.03 -1.37 -13.90
CA TRP A 129 12.12 -0.10 -14.62
C TRP A 129 13.57 0.41 -14.67
N ILE A 130 14.30 0.36 -13.56
CA ILE A 130 15.70 0.77 -13.49
C ILE A 130 16.55 -0.14 -14.39
N ASP A 131 16.36 -1.46 -14.32
CA ASP A 131 17.08 -2.45 -15.12
C ASP A 131 16.82 -2.27 -16.63
N GLN A 132 15.63 -1.78 -17.02
CA GLN A 132 15.28 -1.40 -18.39
C GLN A 132 15.88 -0.06 -18.84
N GLY A 133 16.70 0.58 -18.01
CA GLY A 133 17.39 1.83 -18.32
C GLY A 133 16.69 3.10 -17.80
N ALA A 134 15.73 2.96 -16.88
CA ALA A 134 15.05 4.08 -16.21
C ALA A 134 14.45 5.11 -17.17
N LYS A 135 13.65 4.68 -18.14
CA LYS A 135 13.05 5.55 -19.14
C LYS A 135 12.09 6.59 -18.51
N PRO A 136 12.05 7.84 -19.00
CA PRO A 136 11.18 8.90 -18.52
C PRO A 136 9.68 8.65 -18.73
#